data_877c51bd017acc246ac4407ce1788298
#
_entry.id   877c51bd017acc246ac4407ce1788298
#
_cell.length_a   1.000
_cell.length_b   1.000
_cell.length_c   1.000
_cell.angle_alpha   90.00
_cell.angle_beta   90.00
_cell.angle_gamma   90.00
#
_symmetry.space_group_name_H-M   'P 1'
#
loop_
_entity.id
_entity.type
_entity.pdbx_description
1 polymer ?
#
loop_
_entity_poly.entity_id
_entity_poly.type
_entity_poly.pdbx_seq_one_letter_code
_entity_poly.pdbx_strand_id
1 'polypeptide(L)'
;MGQLLLVRHGQASFGADDYDQLSDLGKRQSIRLGEYWQQAASEHSDSEALKFDAVFMGSLKRHRQTWEGIAQGAQLHNQPEVWPELNEYDSHALIETIHPEPLSKPDTPEMYKHHFRLLRTALQKWMAGETAPKGMSSYVEFAAGIQLVLKHIRESHQGRVLVVSSGGPISTAVGQVLQAPAETSIELNLRIRNTALTEFVFSPSRHMLLSYNNLPHLDHAAHRSWITFA
;
A
#
# COMPACT_ATOMS: atom_id res chain seq x y z
N MET A 1 -18.59 -0.95 -15.31
CA MET A 1 -17.98 -0.64 -13.99
C MET A 1 -16.57 -1.19 -13.98
N GLY A 2 -15.59 -0.38 -13.58
CA GLY A 2 -14.21 -0.82 -13.48
C GLY A 2 -13.90 -1.46 -12.13
N GLN A 3 -12.77 -2.18 -12.06
CA GLN A 3 -12.21 -2.77 -10.86
C GLN A 3 -10.85 -2.13 -10.56
N LEU A 4 -10.65 -1.69 -9.31
CA LEU A 4 -9.37 -1.14 -8.85
C LEU A 4 -8.82 -2.05 -7.75
N LEU A 5 -7.62 -2.56 -7.99
CA LEU A 5 -6.85 -3.34 -7.02
C LEU A 5 -5.70 -2.49 -6.48
N LEU A 6 -5.70 -2.22 -5.19
CA LEU A 6 -4.58 -1.61 -4.49
C LEU A 6 -3.75 -2.71 -3.81
N VAL A 7 -2.46 -2.75 -4.06
CA VAL A 7 -1.52 -3.70 -3.47
C VAL A 7 -0.53 -2.95 -2.60
N ARG A 8 -0.46 -3.30 -1.32
CA ARG A 8 0.65 -2.83 -0.49
C ARG A 8 1.94 -3.53 -0.93
N HIS A 9 3.05 -2.78 -0.97
CA HIS A 9 4.35 -3.34 -1.29
C HIS A 9 4.71 -4.56 -0.42
N GLY A 10 5.56 -5.45 -0.94
CA GLY A 10 6.15 -6.56 -0.20
C GLY A 10 6.96 -6.08 1.01
N GLN A 11 7.34 -7.01 1.88
CA GLN A 11 8.14 -6.67 3.07
C GLN A 11 9.41 -5.89 2.66
N ALA A 12 9.59 -4.71 3.24
CA ALA A 12 10.81 -3.91 3.08
C ALA A 12 11.95 -4.48 3.92
N SER A 13 13.19 -4.13 3.55
CA SER A 13 14.42 -4.54 4.25
C SER A 13 14.60 -3.74 5.54
N PHE A 14 13.76 -4.01 6.54
CA PHE A 14 13.83 -3.31 7.82
C PHE A 14 15.20 -3.52 8.46
N GLY A 15 15.90 -2.41 8.68
CA GLY A 15 17.21 -2.44 9.32
C GLY A 15 18.41 -2.62 8.41
N ALA A 16 18.24 -2.72 7.09
CA ALA A 16 19.33 -2.58 6.13
C ALA A 16 19.68 -1.09 5.91
N ASP A 17 20.84 -0.82 5.29
CA ASP A 17 21.29 0.54 4.95
C ASP A 17 20.34 1.25 3.99
N ASP A 18 19.63 0.51 3.16
CA ASP A 18 18.56 1.01 2.27
C ASP A 18 17.23 0.36 2.63
N TYR A 19 16.45 1.06 3.47
CA TYR A 19 15.10 0.63 3.85
C TYR A 19 14.11 0.65 2.69
N ASP A 20 14.37 1.42 1.63
CA ASP A 20 13.45 1.55 0.49
C ASP A 20 13.53 0.37 -0.50
N GLN A 21 14.11 -0.75 -0.12
CA GLN A 21 14.12 -1.95 -0.95
C GLN A 21 13.38 -3.12 -0.28
N LEU A 22 12.89 -4.05 -1.09
CA LEU A 22 12.28 -5.28 -0.58
C LEU A 22 13.32 -6.20 0.05
N SER A 23 12.95 -6.86 1.14
CA SER A 23 13.65 -8.04 1.64
C SER A 23 13.49 -9.22 0.65
N ASP A 24 14.29 -10.27 0.82
CA ASP A 24 14.11 -11.48 0.01
C ASP A 24 12.73 -12.12 0.22
N LEU A 25 12.16 -11.98 1.41
CA LEU A 25 10.79 -12.40 1.67
C LEU A 25 9.80 -11.52 0.91
N GLY A 26 9.99 -10.20 0.91
CA GLY A 26 9.14 -9.27 0.17
C GLY A 26 9.12 -9.54 -1.34
N LYS A 27 10.28 -9.88 -1.92
CA LYS A 27 10.35 -10.31 -3.33
C LYS A 27 9.55 -11.59 -3.57
N ARG A 28 9.71 -12.61 -2.70
CA ARG A 28 8.94 -13.86 -2.79
C ARG A 28 7.44 -13.65 -2.64
N GLN A 29 7.02 -12.79 -1.70
CA GLN A 29 5.60 -12.41 -1.54
C GLN A 29 5.03 -11.81 -2.83
N SER A 30 5.79 -10.91 -3.47
CA SER A 30 5.37 -10.24 -4.70
C SER A 30 5.24 -11.22 -5.88
N ILE A 31 6.23 -12.09 -6.08
CA ILE A 31 6.20 -13.15 -7.10
C ILE A 31 5.00 -14.07 -6.85
N ARG A 32 4.79 -14.50 -5.59
CA ARG A 32 3.70 -15.40 -5.24
C ARG A 32 2.32 -14.80 -5.53
N LEU A 33 2.15 -13.49 -5.38
CA LEU A 33 0.91 -12.81 -5.76
C LEU A 33 0.65 -12.93 -7.27
N GLY A 34 1.69 -12.71 -8.08
CA GLY A 34 1.60 -12.89 -9.53
C GLY A 34 1.26 -14.33 -9.93
N GLU A 35 1.96 -15.33 -9.34
CA GLU A 35 1.69 -16.75 -9.57
C GLU A 35 0.25 -17.14 -9.20
N TYR A 36 -0.25 -16.61 -8.09
CA TYR A 36 -1.63 -16.83 -7.66
C TYR A 36 -2.64 -16.35 -8.72
N TRP A 37 -2.44 -15.17 -9.27
CA TRP A 37 -3.31 -14.65 -10.34
C TRP A 37 -3.20 -15.48 -11.62
N GLN A 38 -1.98 -15.88 -12.01
CA GLN A 38 -1.75 -16.73 -13.17
C GLN A 38 -2.45 -18.07 -13.01
N GLN A 39 -2.34 -18.69 -11.83
CA GLN A 39 -3.00 -19.95 -11.51
C GLN A 39 -4.53 -19.81 -11.58
N ALA A 40 -5.09 -18.79 -10.91
CA ALA A 40 -6.53 -18.53 -10.89
C ALA A 40 -7.10 -18.31 -12.31
N ALA A 41 -6.39 -17.57 -13.15
CA ALA A 41 -6.80 -17.35 -14.55
C ALA A 41 -6.79 -18.65 -15.36
N SER A 42 -5.79 -19.51 -15.14
CA SER A 42 -5.69 -20.80 -15.84
C SER A 42 -6.80 -21.78 -15.41
N GLU A 43 -7.10 -21.84 -14.12
CA GLU A 43 -8.15 -22.73 -13.56
C GLU A 43 -9.56 -22.37 -14.04
N HIS A 44 -9.81 -21.08 -14.26
CA HIS A 44 -11.12 -20.59 -14.71
C HIS A 44 -11.20 -20.36 -16.22
N SER A 45 -10.12 -20.65 -16.97
CA SER A 45 -9.99 -20.37 -18.41
C SER A 45 -10.30 -18.90 -18.74
N ASP A 46 -9.99 -17.99 -17.79
CA ASP A 46 -10.27 -16.57 -17.87
C ASP A 46 -8.99 -15.75 -18.06
N SER A 47 -8.54 -15.66 -19.31
CA SER A 47 -7.37 -14.84 -19.65
C SER A 47 -7.59 -13.33 -19.42
N GLU A 48 -8.85 -12.89 -19.37
CA GLU A 48 -9.18 -11.48 -19.10
C GLU A 48 -8.89 -11.11 -17.63
N ALA A 49 -8.92 -12.09 -16.70
CA ALA A 49 -8.59 -11.89 -15.30
C ALA A 49 -7.15 -11.37 -15.06
N LEU A 50 -6.25 -11.57 -16.04
CA LEU A 50 -4.87 -11.08 -16.02
C LEU A 50 -4.67 -9.77 -16.80
N LYS A 51 -5.69 -9.28 -17.48
CA LYS A 51 -5.57 -8.03 -18.22
C LYS A 51 -5.81 -6.84 -17.30
N PHE A 52 -4.82 -5.97 -17.21
CA PHE A 52 -4.95 -4.67 -16.57
C PHE A 52 -4.95 -3.59 -17.67
N ASP A 53 -5.95 -2.73 -17.67
CA ASP A 53 -6.02 -1.56 -18.55
C ASP A 53 -4.88 -0.59 -18.26
N ALA A 54 -4.54 -0.47 -16.97
CA ALA A 54 -3.44 0.36 -16.52
C ALA A 54 -2.85 -0.20 -15.21
N VAL A 55 -1.57 0.12 -15.01
CA VAL A 55 -0.85 -0.15 -13.77
C VAL A 55 -0.23 1.17 -13.29
N PHE A 56 -0.49 1.52 -12.04
CA PHE A 56 0.08 2.69 -11.39
C PHE A 56 0.95 2.25 -10.22
N MET A 57 1.98 3.03 -9.91
CA MET A 57 2.78 2.80 -8.71
C MET A 57 3.34 4.11 -8.15
N GLY A 58 3.67 4.13 -6.87
CA GLY A 58 4.51 5.19 -6.31
C GLY A 58 5.95 5.10 -6.82
N SER A 59 6.74 6.15 -6.60
CA SER A 59 8.12 6.25 -7.09
C SER A 59 9.16 5.52 -6.22
N LEU A 60 8.76 4.96 -5.07
CA LEU A 60 9.65 4.27 -4.14
C LEU A 60 10.18 2.95 -4.74
N LYS A 61 11.43 2.58 -4.41
CA LYS A 61 12.05 1.35 -4.92
C LYS A 61 11.22 0.11 -4.58
N ARG A 62 10.69 0.04 -3.34
CA ARG A 62 9.84 -1.07 -2.89
C ARG A 62 8.54 -1.20 -3.69
N HIS A 63 7.97 -0.10 -4.22
CA HIS A 63 6.80 -0.17 -5.11
C HIS A 63 7.18 -0.80 -6.44
N ARG A 64 8.27 -0.31 -7.06
CA ARG A 64 8.77 -0.86 -8.32
C ARG A 64 9.12 -2.33 -8.19
N GLN A 65 9.90 -2.73 -7.18
CA GLN A 65 10.30 -4.11 -6.96
C GLN A 65 9.10 -5.03 -6.69
N THR A 66 8.06 -4.51 -6.03
CA THR A 66 6.79 -5.26 -5.84
C THR A 66 6.10 -5.49 -7.17
N TRP A 67 5.99 -4.45 -8.01
CA TRP A 67 5.44 -4.61 -9.36
C TRP A 67 6.25 -5.59 -10.21
N GLU A 68 7.58 -5.47 -10.22
CA GLU A 68 8.47 -6.39 -10.94
C GLU A 68 8.24 -7.84 -10.53
N GLY A 69 8.12 -8.12 -9.23
CA GLY A 69 7.80 -9.45 -8.71
C GLY A 69 6.43 -9.95 -9.16
N ILE A 70 5.39 -9.12 -9.08
CA ILE A 70 4.04 -9.44 -9.55
C ILE A 70 4.06 -9.73 -11.05
N ALA A 71 4.68 -8.86 -11.83
CA ALA A 71 4.77 -8.99 -13.27
C ALA A 71 5.51 -10.27 -13.69
N GLN A 72 6.60 -10.62 -12.99
CA GLN A 72 7.32 -11.88 -13.18
C GLN A 72 6.42 -13.09 -12.91
N GLY A 73 5.73 -13.13 -11.76
CA GLY A 73 4.89 -14.26 -11.37
C GLY A 73 3.65 -14.43 -12.25
N ALA A 74 3.05 -13.35 -12.71
CA ALA A 74 1.86 -13.35 -13.56
C ALA A 74 2.15 -13.24 -15.07
N GLN A 75 3.42 -13.14 -15.47
CA GLN A 75 3.86 -12.94 -16.87
C GLN A 75 3.22 -11.71 -17.52
N LEU A 76 3.14 -10.61 -16.78
CA LEU A 76 2.58 -9.35 -17.23
C LEU A 76 3.66 -8.46 -17.88
N HIS A 77 3.27 -7.67 -18.88
CA HIS A 77 4.17 -6.78 -19.64
C HIS A 77 3.74 -5.31 -19.60
N ASN A 78 2.79 -4.96 -18.74
CA ASN A 78 2.36 -3.58 -18.57
C ASN A 78 3.53 -2.68 -18.15
N GLN A 79 3.55 -1.46 -18.67
CA GLN A 79 4.46 -0.42 -18.20
C GLN A 79 3.72 0.43 -17.17
N PRO A 80 4.15 0.44 -15.89
CA PRO A 80 3.43 1.20 -14.88
C PRO A 80 3.66 2.71 -15.02
N GLU A 81 2.60 3.48 -14.80
CA GLU A 81 2.69 4.91 -14.61
C GLU A 81 3.12 5.22 -13.18
N VAL A 82 4.09 6.13 -13.04
CA VAL A 82 4.65 6.51 -11.73
C VAL A 82 3.98 7.77 -11.21
N TRP A 83 3.33 7.67 -10.06
CA TRP A 83 2.65 8.77 -9.38
C TRP A 83 3.21 8.94 -7.97
N PRO A 84 3.99 10.01 -7.70
CA PRO A 84 4.56 10.27 -6.36
C PRO A 84 3.51 10.39 -5.25
N GLU A 85 2.28 10.75 -5.58
CA GLU A 85 1.12 10.82 -4.67
C GLU A 85 0.76 9.46 -4.05
N LEU A 86 1.28 8.36 -4.62
CA LEU A 86 1.13 7.00 -4.10
C LEU A 86 2.27 6.61 -3.14
N ASN A 87 3.21 7.51 -2.85
CA ASN A 87 4.31 7.25 -1.92
C ASN A 87 3.83 7.28 -0.47
N GLU A 88 4.54 6.51 0.37
CA GLU A 88 4.35 6.58 1.82
C GLU A 88 4.82 7.92 2.38
N TYR A 89 4.19 8.36 3.44
CA TYR A 89 4.68 9.48 4.25
C TYR A 89 5.98 9.09 4.98
N ASP A 90 6.77 10.08 5.39
CA ASP A 90 7.97 9.86 6.20
C ASP A 90 7.60 9.72 7.67
N SER A 91 7.62 8.47 8.17
CA SER A 91 7.32 8.15 9.56
C SER A 91 8.32 8.75 10.56
N HIS A 92 9.59 8.93 10.16
CA HIS A 92 10.61 9.56 11.01
C HIS A 92 10.31 11.04 11.18
N ALA A 93 10.07 11.76 10.08
CA ALA A 93 9.71 13.17 10.12
C ALA A 93 8.43 13.42 10.93
N LEU A 94 7.45 12.51 10.85
CA LEU A 94 6.24 12.54 11.68
C LEU A 94 6.58 12.43 13.17
N ILE A 95 7.34 11.40 13.56
CA ILE A 95 7.69 11.15 14.96
C ILE A 95 8.52 12.29 15.53
N GLU A 96 9.47 12.87 14.78
CA GLU A 96 10.27 14.01 15.20
C GLU A 96 9.42 15.22 15.64
N THR A 97 8.21 15.40 15.10
CA THR A 97 7.33 16.50 15.51
C THR A 97 6.85 16.41 16.96
N ILE A 98 6.86 15.21 17.55
CA ILE A 98 6.36 14.95 18.91
C ILE A 98 7.43 14.36 19.84
N HIS A 99 8.52 13.87 19.27
CA HIS A 99 9.64 13.25 19.97
C HIS A 99 10.94 13.66 19.26
N PRO A 100 11.52 14.82 19.59
CA PRO A 100 12.67 15.35 18.87
C PRO A 100 13.98 14.59 19.12
N GLU A 101 14.03 13.73 20.13
CA GLU A 101 15.20 12.91 20.41
C GLU A 101 15.25 11.72 19.42
N PRO A 102 16.44 11.39 18.86
CA PRO A 102 16.57 10.24 17.97
C PRO A 102 16.12 8.93 18.65
N LEU A 103 15.22 8.22 18.02
CA LEU A 103 14.83 6.90 18.48
C LEU A 103 15.91 5.88 18.10
N SER A 104 16.29 5.05 19.09
CA SER A 104 17.10 3.87 18.79
C SER A 104 16.33 2.92 17.87
N LYS A 105 17.07 2.23 17.01
CA LYS A 105 16.49 1.16 16.19
C LYS A 105 15.81 0.13 17.09
N PRO A 106 14.52 -0.16 16.88
CA PRO A 106 13.83 -1.11 17.74
C PRO A 106 14.38 -2.53 17.49
N ASP A 107 14.80 -3.20 18.56
CA ASP A 107 15.33 -4.56 18.59
C ASP A 107 14.57 -5.48 19.56
N THR A 108 13.67 -4.91 20.37
CA THR A 108 12.82 -5.64 21.30
C THR A 108 11.33 -5.40 20.99
N PRO A 109 10.42 -6.35 21.36
CA PRO A 109 8.98 -6.15 21.22
C PRO A 109 8.46 -4.88 21.91
N GLU A 110 9.05 -4.49 23.02
CA GLU A 110 8.69 -3.30 23.79
C GLU A 110 9.07 -2.02 23.03
N MET A 111 10.24 -1.97 22.40
CA MET A 111 10.68 -0.86 21.57
C MET A 111 9.81 -0.72 20.32
N TYR A 112 9.44 -1.83 19.67
CA TYR A 112 8.47 -1.81 18.57
C TYR A 112 7.12 -1.23 19.01
N LYS A 113 6.57 -1.69 20.15
CA LYS A 113 5.32 -1.16 20.70
C LYS A 113 5.42 0.34 21.03
N HIS A 114 6.56 0.79 21.54
CA HIS A 114 6.81 2.20 21.81
C HIS A 114 6.84 3.02 20.52
N HIS A 115 7.59 2.58 19.53
CA HIS A 115 7.65 3.22 18.19
C HIS A 115 6.26 3.35 17.56
N PHE A 116 5.46 2.28 17.56
CA PHE A 116 4.10 2.32 17.02
C PHE A 116 3.15 3.24 17.80
N ARG A 117 3.31 3.38 19.12
CA ARG A 117 2.55 4.35 19.92
C ARG A 117 2.90 5.78 19.53
N LEU A 118 4.18 6.08 19.37
CA LEU A 118 4.64 7.40 18.91
C LEU A 118 4.12 7.69 17.51
N LEU A 119 4.27 6.75 16.58
CA LEU A 119 3.77 6.91 15.21
C LEU A 119 2.26 7.18 15.18
N ARG A 120 1.47 6.45 15.96
CA ARG A 120 0.02 6.68 16.10
C ARG A 120 -0.28 8.12 16.55
N THR A 121 0.38 8.58 17.61
CA THR A 121 0.17 9.93 18.14
C THR A 121 0.60 10.99 17.12
N ALA A 122 1.72 10.79 16.43
CA ALA A 122 2.20 11.69 15.39
C ALA A 122 1.22 11.77 14.21
N LEU A 123 0.70 10.64 13.76
CA LEU A 123 -0.33 10.56 12.72
C LEU A 123 -1.60 11.31 13.12
N GLN A 124 -2.09 11.11 14.36
CA GLN A 124 -3.28 11.83 14.86
C GLN A 124 -3.08 13.34 14.78
N LYS A 125 -1.93 13.85 15.23
CA LYS A 125 -1.62 15.28 15.21
C LYS A 125 -1.45 15.83 13.79
N TRP A 126 -0.79 15.09 12.92
CA TRP A 126 -0.63 15.47 11.52
C TRP A 126 -1.97 15.50 10.79
N MET A 127 -2.82 14.49 10.97
CA MET A 127 -4.16 14.44 10.39
C MET A 127 -5.08 15.53 10.93
N ALA A 128 -4.90 15.95 12.19
CA ALA A 128 -5.59 17.09 12.78
C ALA A 128 -5.04 18.47 12.34
N GLY A 129 -3.91 18.50 11.62
CA GLY A 129 -3.24 19.74 11.23
C GLY A 129 -2.51 20.44 12.39
N GLU A 130 -2.25 19.72 13.49
CA GLU A 130 -1.56 20.26 14.67
C GLU A 130 -0.04 20.27 14.52
N THR A 131 0.50 19.46 13.60
CA THR A 131 1.94 19.38 13.32
C THR A 131 2.23 19.49 11.83
N ALA A 132 3.42 20.03 11.51
CA ALA A 132 3.93 20.18 10.16
C ALA A 132 5.32 19.51 10.07
N PRO A 133 5.40 18.22 9.70
CA PRO A 133 6.67 17.50 9.60
C PRO A 133 7.58 18.14 8.55
N LYS A 134 8.87 18.26 8.85
CA LYS A 134 9.83 18.89 7.95
C LYS A 134 9.99 18.08 6.66
N GLY A 135 9.91 18.75 5.52
CA GLY A 135 10.08 18.12 4.20
C GLY A 135 8.89 17.28 3.72
N MET A 136 7.77 17.31 4.45
CA MET A 136 6.53 16.66 4.06
C MET A 136 5.44 17.68 3.76
N SER A 137 4.47 17.28 2.93
CA SER A 137 3.21 17.99 2.77
C SER A 137 2.35 17.89 4.03
N SER A 138 1.37 18.77 4.16
CA SER A 138 0.28 18.61 5.14
C SER A 138 -0.53 17.34 4.83
N TYR A 139 -1.24 16.82 5.84
CA TYR A 139 -2.15 15.70 5.61
C TYR A 139 -3.23 16.00 4.57
N VAL A 140 -3.72 17.24 4.55
CA VAL A 140 -4.73 17.67 3.56
C VAL A 140 -4.17 17.55 2.13
N GLU A 141 -2.94 17.98 1.89
CA GLU A 141 -2.28 17.87 0.58
C GLU A 141 -2.00 16.41 0.23
N PHE A 142 -1.51 15.62 1.18
CA PHE A 142 -1.29 14.17 1.01
C PHE A 142 -2.60 13.46 0.63
N ALA A 143 -3.67 13.72 1.35
CA ALA A 143 -4.99 13.15 1.09
C ALA A 143 -5.59 13.61 -0.24
N ALA A 144 -5.36 14.88 -0.61
CA ALA A 144 -5.77 15.44 -1.91
C ALA A 144 -5.01 14.80 -3.08
N GLY A 145 -3.72 14.50 -2.92
CA GLY A 145 -2.94 13.76 -3.91
C GLY A 145 -3.51 12.38 -4.19
N ILE A 146 -3.86 11.64 -3.15
CA ILE A 146 -4.49 10.31 -3.29
C ILE A 146 -5.86 10.42 -3.97
N GLN A 147 -6.65 11.42 -3.59
CA GLN A 147 -7.95 11.67 -4.23
C GLN A 147 -7.80 12.00 -5.72
N LEU A 148 -6.75 12.74 -6.10
CA LEU A 148 -6.44 13.05 -7.50
C LEU A 148 -6.17 11.77 -8.30
N VAL A 149 -5.37 10.83 -7.77
CA VAL A 149 -5.10 9.54 -8.40
C VAL A 149 -6.40 8.74 -8.57
N LEU A 150 -7.19 8.60 -7.50
CA LEU A 150 -8.47 7.89 -7.57
C LEU A 150 -9.43 8.51 -8.59
N LYS A 151 -9.47 9.85 -8.65
CA LYS A 151 -10.28 10.57 -9.63
C LYS A 151 -9.79 10.28 -11.05
N HIS A 152 -8.48 10.38 -11.30
CA HIS A 152 -7.89 10.08 -12.60
C HIS A 152 -8.25 8.66 -13.05
N ILE A 153 -8.09 7.66 -12.20
CA ILE A 153 -8.40 6.27 -12.52
C ILE A 153 -9.86 6.12 -12.98
N ARG A 154 -10.83 6.64 -12.23
CA ARG A 154 -12.25 6.46 -12.57
C ARG A 154 -12.71 7.25 -13.79
N GLU A 155 -12.01 8.34 -14.15
CA GLU A 155 -12.34 9.17 -15.30
C GLU A 155 -11.67 8.68 -16.58
N SER A 156 -10.49 8.03 -16.47
CA SER A 156 -9.69 7.62 -17.63
C SER A 156 -9.76 6.13 -17.96
N HIS A 157 -10.25 5.29 -17.02
CA HIS A 157 -10.28 3.84 -17.20
C HIS A 157 -11.67 3.26 -16.91
N GLN A 158 -11.97 2.10 -17.52
CA GLN A 158 -13.26 1.42 -17.36
C GLN A 158 -13.13 -0.06 -17.01
N GLY A 159 -11.96 -0.65 -17.20
CA GLY A 159 -11.66 -2.04 -16.93
C GLY A 159 -10.97 -2.25 -15.59
N ARG A 160 -9.97 -3.10 -15.58
CA ARG A 160 -9.23 -3.50 -14.39
C ARG A 160 -7.95 -2.68 -14.25
N VAL A 161 -7.78 -2.01 -13.12
CA VAL A 161 -6.62 -1.15 -12.82
C VAL A 161 -5.90 -1.70 -11.58
N LEU A 162 -4.57 -1.77 -11.66
CA LEU A 162 -3.70 -2.15 -10.56
C LEU A 162 -2.94 -0.92 -10.04
N VAL A 163 -2.86 -0.78 -8.72
CA VAL A 163 -2.04 0.23 -8.05
C VAL A 163 -1.13 -0.44 -7.04
N VAL A 164 0.18 -0.22 -7.13
CA VAL A 164 1.16 -0.66 -6.12
C VAL A 164 1.57 0.54 -5.27
N SER A 165 1.33 0.45 -3.96
CA SER A 165 1.51 1.56 -3.04
C SER A 165 1.90 1.09 -1.63
N SER A 166 1.73 1.95 -0.65
CA SER A 166 2.06 1.75 0.76
C SER A 166 0.82 1.82 1.67
N GLY A 167 1.02 1.52 2.94
CA GLY A 167 -0.05 1.46 3.93
C GLY A 167 -0.80 2.78 4.10
N GLY A 168 -0.08 3.89 4.20
CA GLY A 168 -0.66 5.23 4.37
C GLY A 168 -1.59 5.63 3.21
N PRO A 169 -1.12 5.63 1.95
CA PRO A 169 -1.98 5.93 0.81
C PRO A 169 -3.19 5.00 0.69
N ILE A 170 -3.01 3.68 0.87
CA ILE A 170 -4.12 2.71 0.75
C ILE A 170 -5.17 2.95 1.84
N SER A 171 -4.76 3.10 3.10
CA SER A 171 -5.69 3.37 4.20
C SER A 171 -6.39 4.72 4.08
N THR A 172 -5.69 5.74 3.55
CA THR A 172 -6.30 7.04 3.26
C THR A 172 -7.33 6.93 2.14
N ALA A 173 -7.04 6.19 1.06
CA ALA A 173 -8.01 5.92 -0.01
C ALA A 173 -9.27 5.23 0.53
N VAL A 174 -9.11 4.19 1.37
CA VAL A 174 -10.23 3.51 2.03
C VAL A 174 -11.00 4.48 2.95
N GLY A 175 -10.28 5.23 3.78
CA GLY A 175 -10.89 6.21 4.68
C GLY A 175 -11.74 7.25 3.95
N GLN A 176 -11.24 7.79 2.84
CA GLN A 176 -11.96 8.76 2.01
C GLN A 176 -13.24 8.16 1.38
N VAL A 177 -13.15 6.95 0.82
CA VAL A 177 -14.30 6.28 0.19
C VAL A 177 -15.39 5.95 1.21
N LEU A 178 -14.98 5.54 2.42
CA LEU A 178 -15.90 5.21 3.51
C LEU A 178 -16.32 6.44 4.34
N GLN A 179 -15.75 7.63 4.10
CA GLN A 179 -15.92 8.82 4.92
C GLN A 179 -15.62 8.53 6.40
N ALA A 180 -14.57 7.73 6.62
CA ALA A 180 -14.19 7.27 7.95
C ALA A 180 -13.44 8.37 8.74
N PRO A 181 -13.58 8.40 10.07
CA PRO A 181 -12.77 9.27 10.92
C PRO A 181 -11.27 9.00 10.76
N ALA A 182 -10.45 9.99 11.03
CA ALA A 182 -8.98 9.89 10.99
C ALA A 182 -8.45 8.68 11.79
N GLU A 183 -8.98 8.46 12.99
CA GLU A 183 -8.60 7.33 13.85
C GLU A 183 -8.81 5.97 13.15
N THR A 184 -9.90 5.80 12.42
CA THR A 184 -10.16 4.58 11.65
C THR A 184 -9.11 4.38 10.56
N SER A 185 -8.74 5.44 9.84
CA SER A 185 -7.70 5.37 8.80
C SER A 185 -6.33 4.99 9.39
N ILE A 186 -6.00 5.49 10.59
CA ILE A 186 -4.78 5.10 11.32
C ILE A 186 -4.81 3.62 11.69
N GLU A 187 -5.92 3.11 12.23
CA GLU A 187 -6.07 1.69 12.57
C GLU A 187 -5.91 0.78 11.34
N LEU A 188 -6.51 1.16 10.23
CA LEU A 188 -6.36 0.45 8.96
C LEU A 188 -4.89 0.41 8.53
N ASN A 189 -4.21 1.58 8.56
CA ASN A 189 -2.82 1.69 8.16
C ASN A 189 -1.88 0.81 9.00
N LEU A 190 -2.01 0.87 10.34
CA LEU A 190 -1.13 0.13 11.24
C LEU A 190 -1.35 -1.40 11.20
N ARG A 191 -2.36 -1.89 10.50
CA ARG A 191 -2.70 -3.31 10.42
C ARG A 191 -2.66 -3.89 9.01
N ILE A 192 -2.41 -3.09 8.00
CA ILE A 192 -2.32 -3.60 6.63
C ILE A 192 -1.08 -4.49 6.47
N ARG A 193 -1.25 -5.64 5.81
CA ARG A 193 -0.18 -6.64 5.64
C ARG A 193 0.57 -6.41 4.32
N ASN A 194 1.81 -6.87 4.25
CA ASN A 194 2.59 -6.80 3.03
C ASN A 194 1.96 -7.65 1.92
N THR A 195 1.95 -7.14 0.70
CA THR A 195 1.29 -7.68 -0.49
C THR A 195 -0.23 -7.88 -0.35
N ALA A 196 -0.84 -7.31 0.68
CA ALA A 196 -2.28 -7.37 0.84
C ALA A 196 -3.01 -6.61 -0.27
N LEU A 197 -4.13 -7.19 -0.69
CA LEU A 197 -5.05 -6.65 -1.68
C LEU A 197 -6.15 -5.85 -1.00
N THR A 198 -6.42 -4.68 -1.53
CA THR A 198 -7.60 -3.86 -1.23
C THR A 198 -8.33 -3.62 -2.54
N GLU A 199 -9.61 -3.92 -2.59
CA GLU A 199 -10.36 -4.00 -3.82
C GLU A 199 -11.54 -3.02 -3.81
N PHE A 200 -11.65 -2.26 -4.90
CA PHE A 200 -12.78 -1.40 -5.16
C PHE A 200 -13.41 -1.74 -6.52
N VAL A 201 -14.70 -1.52 -6.63
CA VAL A 201 -15.34 -1.27 -7.92
C VAL A 201 -15.53 0.22 -8.09
N PHE A 202 -15.49 0.70 -9.31
CA PHE A 202 -15.68 2.12 -9.59
C PHE A 202 -16.57 2.37 -10.82
N SER A 203 -17.21 3.53 -10.79
CA SER A 203 -17.89 4.15 -11.91
C SER A 203 -17.30 5.55 -12.12
N PRO A 204 -17.64 6.28 -13.19
CA PRO A 204 -17.18 7.65 -13.36
C PRO A 204 -17.48 8.60 -12.18
N SER A 205 -18.48 8.26 -11.37
CA SER A 205 -18.93 9.12 -10.25
C SER A 205 -18.38 8.71 -8.88
N ARG A 206 -18.01 7.43 -8.66
CA ARG A 206 -17.65 6.97 -7.31
C ARG A 206 -16.82 5.68 -7.30
N HIS A 207 -16.11 5.47 -6.19
CA HIS A 207 -15.54 4.18 -5.79
C HIS A 207 -16.41 3.53 -4.72
N MET A 208 -16.41 2.20 -4.68
CA MET A 208 -17.07 1.39 -3.65
C MET A 208 -16.11 0.30 -3.19
N LEU A 209 -15.81 0.25 -1.90
CA LEU A 209 -14.93 -0.75 -1.31
C LEU A 209 -15.60 -2.13 -1.35
N LEU A 210 -14.94 -3.14 -1.90
CA LEU A 210 -15.38 -4.53 -1.86
C LEU A 210 -14.66 -5.31 -0.76
N SER A 211 -13.34 -5.12 -0.64
CA SER A 211 -12.54 -5.84 0.34
C SER A 211 -11.32 -5.04 0.75
N TYR A 212 -10.79 -5.32 1.95
CA TYR A 212 -9.61 -4.68 2.50
C TYR A 212 -8.66 -5.69 3.12
N ASN A 213 -7.35 -5.52 2.85
CA ASN A 213 -6.27 -6.25 3.52
C ASN A 213 -6.33 -7.78 3.35
N ASN A 214 -6.71 -8.27 2.17
CA ASN A 214 -6.80 -9.71 1.85
C ASN A 214 -5.48 -10.28 1.34
N LEU A 215 -5.18 -11.54 1.68
CA LEU A 215 -3.97 -12.26 1.26
C LEU A 215 -4.30 -13.64 0.67
N PRO A 216 -5.12 -13.74 -0.39
CA PRO A 216 -5.52 -15.04 -0.92
C PRO A 216 -4.33 -15.86 -1.43
N HIS A 217 -3.26 -15.22 -1.90
CA HIS A 217 -2.04 -15.85 -2.38
C HIS A 217 -1.18 -16.46 -1.24
N LEU A 218 -1.40 -16.06 0.02
CA LEU A 218 -0.68 -16.56 1.19
C LEU A 218 -1.56 -17.37 2.15
N ASP A 219 -2.81 -17.69 1.77
CA ASP A 219 -3.75 -18.41 2.64
C ASP A 219 -3.41 -19.90 2.77
N HIS A 220 -2.70 -20.47 1.80
CA HIS A 220 -2.24 -21.85 1.89
C HIS A 220 -1.23 -22.05 3.01
N ALA A 221 -1.29 -23.17 3.73
CA ALA A 221 -0.47 -23.49 4.89
C ALA A 221 1.04 -23.30 4.66
N ALA A 222 1.54 -23.63 3.46
CA ALA A 222 2.94 -23.48 3.08
C ALA A 222 3.42 -22.01 3.05
N HIS A 223 2.52 -21.03 2.94
CA HIS A 223 2.84 -19.61 2.80
C HIS A 223 2.41 -18.77 3.99
N ARG A 224 1.73 -19.33 5.00
CA ARG A 224 1.28 -18.58 6.18
C ARG A 224 2.40 -17.91 6.95
N SER A 225 3.58 -18.53 7.00
CA SER A 225 4.77 -17.93 7.64
C SER A 225 5.32 -16.72 6.88
N TRP A 226 4.86 -16.48 5.66
CA TRP A 226 5.25 -15.30 4.86
C TRP A 226 4.38 -14.07 5.16
N ILE A 227 3.32 -14.21 5.94
CA ILE A 227 2.46 -13.08 6.32
C ILE A 227 3.24 -12.17 7.26
N THR A 228 3.47 -10.94 6.82
CA THR A 228 4.20 -9.92 7.59
C THR A 228 3.44 -8.60 7.61
N PHE A 229 3.78 -7.81 8.60
CA PHE A 229 3.36 -6.44 8.75
C PHE A 229 4.57 -5.51 8.53
N ALA A 230 4.37 -4.20 8.55
CA ALA A 230 5.49 -3.27 8.46
C ALA A 230 6.44 -3.43 9.63
#